data_96a5c3fc5512a7797d1d0387fd9e2d18
#
_entry.id   96a5c3fc5512a7797d1d0387fd9e2d18
#
_cell.length_a   1.000
_cell.length_b   1.000
_cell.length_c   1.000
_cell.angle_alpha   90.00
_cell.angle_beta   90.00
_cell.angle_gamma   90.00
#
_symmetry.space_group_name_H-M   'P 1'
#
loop_
_entity.id
_entity.type
_entity.pdbx_description
1 polymer ?
#
loop_
_entity_poly.entity_id
_entity_poly.type
_entity_poly.pdbx_seq_one_letter_code
_entity_poly.pdbx_strand_id
1 'polypeptide(L)'
;MLSRSHWLIIRDYVIGWTLAFVFLSVIRGVGTTENGSLKFDFLSSIILSFTLGPILGSISGYAQILMEERYYKRMPMRRFLGIRLAYAIVFLVLLVVVAYGAYQLYFGTNVSIVAFAFDDGSFAIYFYILVVDFFMVALRQVNLMLGGNNLGKLLSGRFYHPRDEKRIFMFIDLQSSTSIAEKLGHIKYSTLIQDCFNDLGIVSENEAEIYQYVGDEVILTWKHEDGLRNGNCLNAFYHFKELLSQRADYYEEKYQCKPFFKAGLHAGIVTVTEVGKHKKEIAYHGDTINTAARIQGMCNDYNKELLISKSLKDQLPENGFAFEDMGSIPLKGKQSEVHLCSVSSQDI
;
A
#
# COMPACT_ATOMS: atom_id res chain seq x y z
N MET A 1 0.02 2.34 -16.80
CA MET A 1 1.39 2.61 -16.25
C MET A 1 1.47 2.02 -14.85
N LEU A 2 2.64 1.52 -14.43
CA LEU A 2 2.85 1.07 -13.05
C LEU A 2 2.89 2.29 -12.13
N SER A 3 2.10 2.28 -11.05
CA SER A 3 2.11 3.33 -10.04
C SER A 3 3.42 3.31 -9.22
N ARG A 4 3.70 4.40 -8.49
CA ARG A 4 4.86 4.46 -7.57
C ARG A 4 4.80 3.34 -6.52
N SER A 5 3.61 3.00 -6.04
CA SER A 5 3.42 1.89 -5.09
C SER A 5 3.80 0.53 -5.69
N HIS A 6 3.49 0.30 -6.96
CA HIS A 6 3.89 -0.92 -7.69
C HIS A 6 5.41 -1.04 -7.81
N TRP A 7 6.10 0.05 -8.12
CA TRP A 7 7.58 0.07 -8.16
C TRP A 7 8.22 -0.25 -6.82
N LEU A 8 7.64 0.21 -5.72
CA LEU A 8 8.12 -0.15 -4.38
C LEU A 8 7.98 -1.64 -4.10
N ILE A 9 6.87 -2.27 -4.50
CA ILE A 9 6.68 -3.72 -4.35
C ILE A 9 7.73 -4.47 -5.16
N ILE A 10 7.91 -4.14 -6.45
CA ILE A 10 8.91 -4.77 -7.31
C ILE A 10 10.32 -4.62 -6.70
N ARG A 11 10.69 -3.43 -6.26
CA ARG A 11 11.98 -3.17 -5.60
C ARG A 11 12.18 -4.09 -4.39
N ASP A 12 11.20 -4.19 -3.52
CA ASP A 12 11.31 -4.97 -2.28
C ASP A 12 11.45 -6.46 -2.58
N TYR A 13 10.75 -6.96 -3.61
CA TYR A 13 10.90 -8.32 -4.08
C TYR A 13 12.25 -8.57 -4.76
N VAL A 14 12.76 -7.64 -5.55
CA VAL A 14 14.11 -7.73 -6.16
C VAL A 14 15.19 -7.80 -5.09
N ILE A 15 15.13 -6.93 -4.09
CA ILE A 15 16.08 -6.94 -2.97
C ILE A 15 15.97 -8.26 -2.20
N GLY A 16 14.76 -8.66 -1.83
CA GLY A 16 14.52 -9.88 -1.05
C GLY A 16 15.03 -11.14 -1.76
N TRP A 17 14.70 -11.33 -3.04
CA TRP A 17 15.18 -12.47 -3.81
C TRP A 17 16.69 -12.45 -4.05
N THR A 18 17.27 -11.28 -4.31
CA THR A 18 18.73 -11.18 -4.45
C THR A 18 19.44 -11.57 -3.15
N LEU A 19 19.00 -11.05 -2.01
CA LEU A 19 19.54 -11.42 -0.71
C LEU A 19 19.34 -12.90 -0.40
N ALA A 20 18.21 -13.49 -0.77
CA ALA A 20 17.94 -14.91 -0.59
C ALA A 20 18.91 -15.78 -1.40
N PHE A 21 19.16 -15.45 -2.66
CA PHE A 21 20.13 -16.19 -3.48
C PHE A 21 21.59 -16.01 -3.00
N VAL A 22 21.95 -14.80 -2.57
CA VAL A 22 23.27 -14.55 -1.95
C VAL A 22 23.42 -15.40 -0.68
N PHE A 23 22.40 -15.43 0.17
CA PHE A 23 22.40 -16.26 1.38
C PHE A 23 22.55 -17.74 1.06
N LEU A 24 21.82 -18.24 0.05
CA LEU A 24 21.95 -19.62 -0.43
C LEU A 24 23.38 -19.93 -0.90
N SER A 25 23.99 -19.01 -1.67
CA SER A 25 25.36 -19.15 -2.16
C SER A 25 26.39 -19.20 -1.02
N VAL A 26 26.20 -18.35 0.01
CA VAL A 26 27.07 -18.35 1.19
C VAL A 26 26.95 -19.68 1.96
N ILE A 27 25.75 -20.19 2.20
CA ILE A 27 25.55 -21.47 2.89
C ILE A 27 26.15 -22.62 2.11
N ARG A 28 25.95 -22.68 0.78
CA ARG A 28 26.50 -23.74 -0.07
C ARG A 28 28.02 -23.65 -0.20
N GLY A 29 28.61 -22.45 -0.16
CA GLY A 29 30.03 -22.23 -0.29
C GLY A 29 30.84 -22.41 1.00
N VAL A 30 30.19 -22.41 2.18
CA VAL A 30 30.88 -22.44 3.46
C VAL A 30 30.41 -23.65 4.31
N GLY A 31 31.19 -24.71 4.30
CA GLY A 31 31.05 -25.83 5.26
C GLY A 31 29.93 -26.82 4.99
N THR A 32 29.25 -26.80 3.84
CA THR A 32 28.27 -27.80 3.43
C THR A 32 28.84 -28.75 2.36
N THR A 33 28.54 -30.05 2.48
CA THR A 33 28.81 -31.03 1.45
C THR A 33 27.62 -31.11 0.51
N GLU A 34 27.82 -30.80 -0.77
CA GLU A 34 26.79 -30.98 -1.78
C GLU A 34 26.81 -32.44 -2.28
N ASN A 35 25.65 -33.11 -2.21
CA ASN A 35 25.47 -34.46 -2.73
C ASN A 35 25.03 -34.51 -4.19
N GLY A 36 24.84 -33.34 -4.85
CA GLY A 36 24.43 -33.26 -6.24
C GLY A 36 25.58 -33.38 -7.25
N SER A 37 25.25 -33.67 -8.47
CA SER A 37 26.19 -33.75 -9.61
C SER A 37 26.59 -32.33 -10.11
N LEU A 38 25.81 -31.30 -9.80
CA LEU A 38 26.01 -29.93 -10.21
C LEU A 38 26.82 -29.19 -9.17
N LYS A 39 28.11 -28.97 -9.45
CA LYS A 39 29.02 -28.21 -8.56
C LYS A 39 29.14 -26.78 -9.05
N PHE A 40 28.98 -25.84 -8.13
CA PHE A 40 29.21 -24.43 -8.36
C PHE A 40 30.38 -23.98 -7.48
N ASP A 41 31.35 -23.26 -8.05
CA ASP A 41 32.29 -22.52 -7.22
C ASP A 41 31.62 -21.32 -6.56
N PHE A 42 32.16 -20.88 -5.43
CA PHE A 42 31.55 -19.81 -4.63
C PHE A 42 31.37 -18.50 -5.41
N LEU A 43 32.40 -18.10 -6.19
CA LEU A 43 32.35 -16.85 -6.95
C LEU A 43 31.28 -16.89 -8.02
N SER A 44 31.18 -17.97 -8.78
CA SER A 44 30.16 -18.17 -9.81
C SER A 44 28.75 -18.23 -9.21
N SER A 45 28.57 -18.81 -8.02
CA SER A 45 27.31 -18.82 -7.30
C SER A 45 26.88 -17.41 -6.90
N ILE A 46 27.79 -16.56 -6.45
CA ILE A 46 27.51 -15.16 -6.11
C ILE A 46 27.12 -14.36 -7.35
N ILE A 47 27.86 -14.50 -8.46
CA ILE A 47 27.54 -13.84 -9.74
C ILE A 47 26.15 -14.26 -10.20
N LEU A 48 25.84 -15.55 -10.13
CA LEU A 48 24.52 -16.10 -10.50
C LEU A 48 23.41 -15.52 -9.61
N SER A 49 23.66 -15.29 -8.32
CA SER A 49 22.71 -14.68 -7.40
C SER A 49 22.34 -13.24 -7.80
N PHE A 50 23.30 -12.43 -8.22
CA PHE A 50 23.07 -11.07 -8.71
C PHE A 50 22.42 -11.03 -10.11
N THR A 51 22.42 -12.14 -10.85
CA THR A 51 21.71 -12.26 -12.11
C THR A 51 20.27 -12.78 -11.91
N LEU A 52 20.11 -13.88 -11.18
CA LEU A 52 18.80 -14.52 -10.96
C LEU A 52 17.91 -13.71 -10.00
N GLY A 53 18.49 -13.13 -8.96
CA GLY A 53 17.75 -12.40 -7.96
C GLY A 53 16.90 -11.26 -8.52
N PRO A 54 17.46 -10.32 -9.29
CA PRO A 54 16.69 -9.25 -9.91
C PRO A 54 15.65 -9.75 -10.91
N ILE A 55 15.96 -10.77 -11.73
CA ILE A 55 15.02 -11.32 -12.72
C ILE A 55 13.82 -11.96 -12.02
N LEU A 56 14.08 -12.90 -11.12
CA LEU A 56 13.03 -13.64 -10.43
C LEU A 56 12.27 -12.75 -9.43
N GLY A 57 12.98 -11.81 -8.80
CA GLY A 57 12.38 -10.80 -7.94
C GLY A 57 11.41 -9.88 -8.68
N SER A 58 11.77 -9.44 -9.90
CA SER A 58 10.88 -8.63 -10.74
C SER A 58 9.63 -9.41 -11.16
N ILE A 59 9.79 -10.67 -11.57
CA ILE A 59 8.67 -11.54 -11.95
C ILE A 59 7.76 -11.80 -10.74
N SER A 60 8.33 -12.17 -9.60
CA SER A 60 7.57 -12.43 -8.37
C SER A 60 6.88 -11.18 -7.84
N GLY A 61 7.54 -10.02 -7.88
CA GLY A 61 6.95 -8.74 -7.49
C GLY A 61 5.79 -8.33 -8.40
N TYR A 62 5.93 -8.50 -9.71
CA TYR A 62 4.85 -8.23 -10.66
C TYR A 62 3.66 -9.19 -10.46
N ALA A 63 3.93 -10.47 -10.27
CA ALA A 63 2.89 -11.45 -9.97
C ALA A 63 2.16 -11.14 -8.66
N GLN A 64 2.88 -10.65 -7.63
CA GLN A 64 2.28 -10.20 -6.38
C GLN A 64 1.31 -9.03 -6.59
N ILE A 65 1.68 -8.04 -7.41
CA ILE A 65 0.81 -6.91 -7.77
C ILE A 65 -0.47 -7.42 -8.43
N LEU A 66 -0.35 -8.29 -9.44
CA LEU A 66 -1.52 -8.88 -10.12
C LEU A 66 -2.43 -9.65 -9.17
N MET A 67 -1.85 -10.35 -8.20
CA MET A 67 -2.62 -11.06 -7.18
C MET A 67 -3.35 -10.10 -6.25
N GLU A 68 -2.69 -9.03 -5.80
CA GLU A 68 -3.31 -8.00 -4.93
C GLU A 68 -4.47 -7.31 -5.65
N GLU A 69 -4.30 -6.91 -6.90
CA GLU A 69 -5.33 -6.20 -7.65
C GLU A 69 -6.54 -7.07 -8.03
N ARG A 70 -6.30 -8.32 -8.44
CA ARG A 70 -7.36 -9.18 -9.00
C ARG A 70 -8.01 -10.12 -7.99
N TYR A 71 -7.25 -10.63 -7.02
CA TYR A 71 -7.69 -11.75 -6.21
C TYR A 71 -7.84 -11.46 -4.72
N TYR A 72 -7.06 -10.53 -4.14
CA TYR A 72 -7.10 -10.33 -2.68
C TYR A 72 -8.32 -9.57 -2.16
N LYS A 73 -9.09 -8.94 -3.05
CA LYS A 73 -10.21 -8.05 -2.66
C LYS A 73 -11.35 -8.71 -1.88
N ARG A 74 -11.48 -10.05 -1.83
CA ARG A 74 -12.53 -10.78 -1.07
C ARG A 74 -12.39 -12.30 -1.20
N MET A 75 -11.23 -12.82 -0.91
CA MET A 75 -11.04 -14.25 -1.10
C MET A 75 -10.97 -14.98 0.23
N PRO A 76 -11.75 -16.06 0.43
CA PRO A 76 -11.58 -16.90 1.61
C PRO A 76 -10.18 -17.54 1.62
N MET A 77 -9.61 -17.70 2.82
CA MET A 77 -8.24 -18.18 3.03
C MET A 77 -7.92 -19.48 2.24
N ARG A 78 -8.90 -20.38 2.11
CA ARG A 78 -8.72 -21.65 1.34
C ARG A 78 -8.45 -21.40 -0.15
N ARG A 79 -9.16 -20.45 -0.78
CA ARG A 79 -8.92 -20.07 -2.17
C ARG A 79 -7.58 -19.35 -2.34
N PHE A 80 -7.26 -18.46 -1.42
CA PHE A 80 -5.96 -17.80 -1.36
C PHE A 80 -4.82 -18.80 -1.34
N LEU A 81 -4.87 -19.79 -0.45
CA LEU A 81 -3.86 -20.84 -0.34
C LEU A 81 -3.74 -21.68 -1.63
N GLY A 82 -4.88 -22.04 -2.26
CA GLY A 82 -4.89 -22.77 -3.49
C GLY A 82 -4.26 -22.01 -4.67
N ILE A 83 -4.59 -20.73 -4.83
CA ILE A 83 -3.97 -19.88 -5.88
C ILE A 83 -2.49 -19.69 -5.61
N ARG A 84 -2.11 -19.53 -4.34
CA ARG A 84 -0.71 -19.39 -3.96
C ARG A 84 0.10 -20.65 -4.24
N LEU A 85 -0.46 -21.82 -3.99
CA LEU A 85 0.17 -23.10 -4.32
C LEU A 85 0.33 -23.26 -5.83
N ALA A 86 -0.70 -22.96 -6.62
CA ALA A 86 -0.63 -22.99 -8.08
C ALA A 86 0.46 -22.03 -8.61
N TYR A 87 0.51 -20.80 -8.07
CA TYR A 87 1.56 -19.84 -8.39
C TYR A 87 2.95 -20.38 -8.04
N ALA A 88 3.13 -20.97 -6.85
CA ALA A 88 4.41 -21.50 -6.41
C ALA A 88 4.93 -22.61 -7.36
N ILE A 89 4.04 -23.48 -7.85
CA ILE A 89 4.39 -24.51 -8.85
C ILE A 89 4.84 -23.86 -10.16
N VAL A 90 4.07 -22.88 -10.68
CA VAL A 90 4.43 -22.16 -11.91
C VAL A 90 5.75 -21.42 -11.75
N PHE A 91 5.95 -20.79 -10.59
CA PHE A 91 7.19 -20.07 -10.28
C PHE A 91 8.40 -21.00 -10.20
N LEU A 92 8.26 -22.19 -9.60
CA LEU A 92 9.33 -23.20 -9.60
C LEU A 92 9.69 -23.69 -11.02
N VAL A 93 8.70 -23.93 -11.87
CA VAL A 93 8.97 -24.30 -13.27
C VAL A 93 9.71 -23.19 -14.00
N LEU A 94 9.26 -21.94 -13.83
CA LEU A 94 9.93 -20.78 -14.42
C LEU A 94 11.37 -20.62 -13.89
N LEU A 95 11.56 -20.80 -12.58
CA LEU A 95 12.88 -20.77 -11.95
C LEU A 95 13.83 -21.79 -12.56
N VAL A 96 13.38 -23.05 -12.76
CA VAL A 96 14.19 -24.10 -13.39
C VAL A 96 14.61 -23.68 -14.79
N VAL A 97 13.68 -23.14 -15.60
CA VAL A 97 14.00 -22.70 -16.97
C VAL A 97 15.00 -21.55 -16.98
N VAL A 98 14.79 -20.53 -16.15
CA VAL A 98 15.69 -19.37 -16.07
C VAL A 98 17.05 -19.74 -15.48
N ALA A 99 17.07 -20.54 -14.40
CA ALA A 99 18.30 -21.01 -13.79
C ALA A 99 19.10 -21.93 -14.74
N TYR A 100 18.43 -22.82 -15.48
CA TYR A 100 19.07 -23.65 -16.47
C TYR A 100 19.69 -22.82 -17.62
N GLY A 101 18.94 -21.81 -18.12
CA GLY A 101 19.47 -20.89 -19.14
C GLY A 101 20.71 -20.12 -18.65
N ALA A 102 20.68 -19.60 -17.43
CA ALA A 102 21.81 -18.95 -16.82
C ALA A 102 22.97 -19.93 -16.60
N TYR A 103 22.69 -21.16 -16.14
CA TYR A 103 23.73 -22.19 -15.96
C TYR A 103 24.42 -22.54 -17.28
N GLN A 104 23.67 -22.71 -18.37
CA GLN A 104 24.23 -22.96 -19.70
C GLN A 104 25.09 -21.79 -20.19
N LEU A 105 24.65 -20.56 -19.96
CA LEU A 105 25.35 -19.36 -20.37
C LEU A 105 26.72 -19.21 -19.67
N TYR A 106 26.76 -19.48 -18.37
CA TYR A 106 27.96 -19.29 -17.54
C TYR A 106 28.91 -20.48 -17.57
N PHE A 107 28.40 -21.71 -17.71
CA PHE A 107 29.19 -22.92 -17.53
C PHE A 107 29.27 -23.81 -18.81
N GLY A 108 28.44 -23.57 -19.82
CA GLY A 108 28.53 -24.23 -21.12
C GLY A 108 28.46 -25.78 -21.08
N THR A 109 27.70 -26.33 -20.14
CA THR A 109 27.67 -27.79 -19.91
C THR A 109 26.64 -28.51 -20.76
N ASN A 110 26.91 -29.80 -21.09
CA ASN A 110 25.98 -30.66 -21.85
C ASN A 110 24.92 -31.38 -20.95
N VAL A 111 24.52 -30.78 -19.84
CA VAL A 111 23.49 -31.35 -18.96
C VAL A 111 22.12 -31.07 -19.54
N SER A 112 21.22 -32.08 -19.59
CA SER A 112 19.85 -31.85 -20.00
C SER A 112 19.05 -31.09 -18.92
N ILE A 113 18.02 -30.34 -19.34
CA ILE A 113 17.15 -29.61 -18.40
C ILE A 113 16.47 -30.56 -17.41
N VAL A 114 16.15 -31.78 -17.79
CA VAL A 114 15.55 -32.81 -16.91
C VAL A 114 16.54 -33.25 -15.84
N ALA A 115 17.80 -33.55 -16.23
CA ALA A 115 18.84 -33.89 -15.28
C ALA A 115 19.17 -32.70 -14.32
N PHE A 116 19.15 -31.47 -14.83
CA PHE A 116 19.29 -30.26 -14.00
C PHE A 116 18.14 -30.10 -12.99
N ALA A 117 16.90 -30.32 -13.43
CA ALA A 117 15.71 -30.15 -12.60
C ALA A 117 15.58 -31.20 -11.48
N PHE A 118 16.03 -32.44 -11.74
CA PHE A 118 15.88 -33.58 -10.83
C PHE A 118 17.22 -34.03 -10.21
N ASP A 119 18.23 -33.16 -10.21
CA ASP A 119 19.45 -33.40 -9.46
C ASP A 119 19.18 -33.43 -7.95
N ASP A 120 19.87 -34.27 -7.21
CA ASP A 120 19.61 -34.45 -5.77
C ASP A 120 19.69 -33.13 -4.95
N GLY A 121 20.57 -32.21 -5.36
CA GLY A 121 20.66 -30.88 -4.78
C GLY A 121 19.50 -29.96 -5.09
N SER A 122 18.77 -30.20 -6.18
CA SER A 122 17.70 -29.32 -6.65
C SER A 122 16.48 -29.34 -5.73
N PHE A 123 16.16 -30.47 -5.11
CA PHE A 123 15.05 -30.57 -4.16
C PHE A 123 15.22 -29.68 -2.93
N ALA A 124 16.43 -29.60 -2.41
CA ALA A 124 16.74 -28.70 -1.29
C ALA A 124 16.57 -27.22 -1.70
N ILE A 125 16.97 -26.86 -2.93
CA ILE A 125 16.77 -25.52 -3.48
C ILE A 125 15.28 -25.22 -3.66
N TYR A 126 14.48 -26.15 -4.18
CA TYR A 126 13.04 -25.96 -4.33
C TYR A 126 12.35 -25.72 -3.00
N PHE A 127 12.67 -26.51 -1.99
CA PHE A 127 12.16 -26.30 -0.63
C PHE A 127 12.55 -24.90 -0.09
N TYR A 128 13.82 -24.53 -0.24
CA TYR A 128 14.31 -23.21 0.16
C TYR A 128 13.53 -22.08 -0.53
N ILE A 129 13.33 -22.17 -1.84
CA ILE A 129 12.60 -21.17 -2.63
C ILE A 129 11.15 -21.03 -2.16
N LEU A 130 10.48 -22.15 -1.87
CA LEU A 130 9.11 -22.11 -1.33
C LEU A 130 9.04 -21.41 0.04
N VAL A 131 10.02 -21.68 0.90
CA VAL A 131 10.11 -21.02 2.22
C VAL A 131 10.35 -19.52 2.05
N VAL A 132 11.26 -19.12 1.17
CA VAL A 132 11.54 -17.70 0.87
C VAL A 132 10.32 -17.01 0.30
N ASP A 133 9.63 -17.61 -0.68
CA ASP A 133 8.40 -17.05 -1.27
C ASP A 133 7.33 -16.84 -0.20
N PHE A 134 7.09 -17.85 0.64
CA PHE A 134 6.16 -17.74 1.77
C PHE A 134 6.54 -16.59 2.71
N PHE A 135 7.82 -16.47 3.06
CA PHE A 135 8.31 -15.42 3.94
C PHE A 135 8.14 -14.02 3.32
N MET A 136 8.44 -13.86 2.04
CA MET A 136 8.24 -12.61 1.32
C MET A 136 6.77 -12.18 1.31
N VAL A 137 5.86 -13.12 1.08
CA VAL A 137 4.41 -12.85 1.15
C VAL A 137 3.97 -12.48 2.55
N ALA A 138 4.46 -13.21 3.58
CA ALA A 138 4.13 -12.91 4.97
C ALA A 138 4.61 -11.49 5.37
N LEU A 139 5.84 -11.11 5.00
CA LEU A 139 6.34 -9.75 5.19
C LEU A 139 5.47 -8.71 4.48
N ARG A 140 5.03 -9.01 3.24
CA ARG A 140 4.14 -8.12 2.51
C ARG A 140 2.79 -7.96 3.22
N GLN A 141 2.19 -9.04 3.73
CA GLN A 141 0.95 -8.97 4.50
C GLN A 141 1.11 -8.16 5.78
N VAL A 142 2.21 -8.35 6.51
CA VAL A 142 2.52 -7.53 7.69
C VAL A 142 2.66 -6.06 7.33
N ASN A 143 3.33 -5.74 6.22
CA ASN A 143 3.48 -4.35 5.76
C ASN A 143 2.14 -3.71 5.37
N LEU A 144 1.24 -4.48 4.74
CA LEU A 144 -0.13 -4.02 4.44
C LEU A 144 -0.95 -3.75 5.72
N MET A 145 -0.82 -4.62 6.75
CA MET A 145 -1.50 -4.42 8.04
C MET A 145 -1.00 -3.20 8.81
N LEU A 146 0.28 -2.85 8.66
CA LEU A 146 0.89 -1.68 9.30
C LEU A 146 0.59 -0.37 8.55
N GLY A 147 0.03 -0.46 7.36
CA GLY A 147 -0.25 0.69 6.50
C GLY A 147 1.00 1.32 5.88
N GLY A 148 1.05 1.36 4.56
CA GLY A 148 2.16 1.96 3.81
C GLY A 148 3.51 1.30 4.07
N ASN A 149 4.59 2.07 3.96
CA ASN A 149 5.97 1.60 4.15
C ASN A 149 6.41 1.69 5.64
N ASN A 150 5.52 1.39 6.57
CA ASN A 150 5.74 1.59 8.01
C ASN A 150 6.59 0.50 8.64
N LEU A 151 6.60 -0.72 8.09
CA LEU A 151 7.43 -1.81 8.61
C LEU A 151 8.93 -1.42 8.63
N GLY A 152 9.45 -0.89 7.53
CA GLY A 152 10.85 -0.44 7.48
C GLY A 152 11.14 0.72 8.43
N LYS A 153 10.19 1.64 8.60
CA LYS A 153 10.30 2.77 9.53
C LYS A 153 10.33 2.28 11.01
N LEU A 154 9.51 1.29 11.34
CA LEU A 154 9.47 0.67 12.68
C LEU A 154 10.75 -0.13 12.97
N LEU A 155 11.18 -0.99 12.03
CA LEU A 155 12.39 -1.80 12.19
C LEU A 155 13.66 -0.94 12.31
N SER A 156 13.71 0.22 11.63
CA SER A 156 14.83 1.16 11.77
C SER A 156 14.79 2.00 13.04
N GLY A 157 13.76 1.83 13.90
CA GLY A 157 13.59 2.61 15.12
C GLY A 157 13.33 4.11 14.88
N ARG A 158 12.90 4.47 13.66
CA ARG A 158 12.75 5.88 13.24
C ARG A 158 11.83 6.69 14.15
N PHE A 159 10.83 6.06 14.74
CA PHE A 159 9.82 6.69 15.57
C PHE A 159 9.94 6.34 17.06
N TYR A 160 11.05 5.75 17.46
CA TYR A 160 11.33 5.44 18.87
C TYR A 160 11.38 6.71 19.72
N HIS A 161 11.91 7.80 19.17
CA HIS A 161 11.84 9.13 19.77
C HIS A 161 10.84 10.00 18.99
N PRO A 162 9.99 10.79 19.70
CA PRO A 162 9.08 11.73 19.06
C PRO A 162 9.82 12.67 18.10
N ARG A 163 9.22 12.92 16.91
CA ARG A 163 9.77 13.79 15.87
C ARG A 163 8.69 14.67 15.29
N ASP A 164 9.04 15.90 14.97
CA ASP A 164 8.16 16.77 14.25
C ASP A 164 8.26 16.51 12.74
N GLU A 165 7.10 16.33 12.10
CA GLU A 165 6.95 16.22 10.66
C GLU A 165 5.89 17.21 10.18
N LYS A 166 6.15 17.88 9.05
CA LYS A 166 5.12 18.68 8.37
C LYS A 166 4.30 17.76 7.49
N ARG A 167 2.99 17.68 7.76
CA ARG A 167 2.08 16.76 7.06
C ARG A 167 0.77 17.44 6.67
N ILE A 168 0.09 16.84 5.70
CA ILE A 168 -1.30 17.14 5.34
C ILE A 168 -2.16 15.98 5.84
N PHE A 169 -3.30 16.30 6.46
CA PHE A 169 -4.31 15.33 6.85
C PHE A 169 -5.62 15.62 6.14
N MET A 170 -6.30 14.55 5.71
CA MET A 170 -7.64 14.57 5.18
C MET A 170 -8.48 13.58 5.97
N PHE A 171 -9.60 14.05 6.51
CA PHE A 171 -10.66 13.24 7.06
C PHE A 171 -11.75 13.11 6.02
N ILE A 172 -12.15 11.88 5.71
CA ILE A 172 -13.19 11.55 4.72
C ILE A 172 -14.25 10.74 5.44
N ASP A 173 -15.50 11.21 5.44
CA ASP A 173 -16.59 10.60 6.18
C ASP A 173 -17.83 10.38 5.29
N LEU A 174 -18.55 9.28 5.53
CA LEU A 174 -19.74 8.91 4.77
C LEU A 174 -20.95 9.74 5.22
N GLN A 175 -21.52 10.52 4.30
CA GLN A 175 -22.72 11.30 4.59
C GLN A 175 -23.90 10.39 4.92
N SER A 176 -24.68 10.76 5.96
CA SER A 176 -25.90 10.07 6.39
C SER A 176 -25.69 8.60 6.78
N SER A 177 -24.50 8.27 7.25
CA SER A 177 -24.09 6.90 7.59
C SER A 177 -25.04 6.20 8.56
N THR A 178 -25.53 6.89 9.58
CA THR A 178 -26.51 6.35 10.56
C THR A 178 -27.81 5.91 9.88
N SER A 179 -28.37 6.75 9.01
CA SER A 179 -29.61 6.42 8.28
C SER A 179 -29.40 5.26 7.30
N ILE A 180 -28.23 5.20 6.64
CA ILE A 180 -27.87 4.10 5.75
C ILE A 180 -27.72 2.80 6.57
N ALA A 181 -27.09 2.86 7.74
CA ALA A 181 -26.90 1.72 8.62
C ALA A 181 -28.24 1.17 9.14
N GLU A 182 -29.18 2.04 9.53
CA GLU A 182 -30.53 1.66 9.93
C GLU A 182 -31.30 0.97 8.80
N LYS A 183 -31.21 1.50 7.57
CA LYS A 183 -31.89 0.94 6.39
C LYS A 183 -31.30 -0.42 5.99
N LEU A 184 -29.99 -0.59 6.01
CA LEU A 184 -29.31 -1.78 5.51
C LEU A 184 -29.15 -2.90 6.56
N GLY A 185 -29.17 -2.55 7.84
CA GLY A 185 -28.75 -3.42 8.94
C GLY A 185 -27.24 -3.63 8.99
N HIS A 186 -26.72 -4.08 10.13
CA HIS A 186 -25.30 -4.07 10.46
C HIS A 186 -24.40 -4.81 9.44
N ILE A 187 -24.81 -6.00 9.00
CA ILE A 187 -23.95 -6.82 8.10
C ILE A 187 -23.85 -6.19 6.72
N LYS A 188 -24.98 -5.75 6.14
CA LYS A 188 -25.00 -5.17 4.80
C LYS A 188 -24.32 -3.80 4.78
N TYR A 189 -24.51 -3.00 5.85
CA TYR A 189 -23.79 -1.74 6.05
C TYR A 189 -22.26 -1.95 6.14
N SER A 190 -21.81 -2.89 6.97
CA SER A 190 -20.37 -3.21 7.05
C SER A 190 -19.80 -3.66 5.70
N THR A 191 -20.60 -4.39 4.90
CA THR A 191 -20.20 -4.78 3.55
C THR A 191 -20.11 -3.59 2.59
N LEU A 192 -21.03 -2.61 2.72
CA LEU A 192 -20.96 -1.34 1.98
C LEU A 192 -19.67 -0.56 2.30
N ILE A 193 -19.39 -0.37 3.60
CA ILE A 193 -18.16 0.33 4.04
C ILE A 193 -16.91 -0.38 3.52
N GLN A 194 -16.88 -1.71 3.60
CA GLN A 194 -15.78 -2.50 3.04
C GLN A 194 -15.62 -2.29 1.53
N ASP A 195 -16.71 -2.19 0.77
CA ASP A 195 -16.66 -1.90 -0.67
C ASP A 195 -16.14 -0.49 -0.95
N CYS A 196 -16.65 0.51 -0.24
CA CYS A 196 -16.20 1.88 -0.38
C CYS A 196 -14.70 2.02 -0.04
N PHE A 197 -14.22 1.38 1.03
CA PHE A 197 -12.82 1.45 1.41
C PHE A 197 -11.89 0.63 0.50
N ASN A 198 -12.41 -0.41 -0.16
CA ASN A 198 -11.67 -1.07 -1.24
C ASN A 198 -11.49 -0.14 -2.45
N ASP A 199 -12.52 0.64 -2.80
CA ASP A 199 -12.46 1.62 -3.88
C ASP A 199 -11.58 2.82 -3.51
N LEU A 200 -11.56 3.21 -2.24
CA LEU A 200 -10.67 4.24 -1.73
C LEU A 200 -9.18 3.91 -1.97
N GLY A 201 -8.82 2.66 -2.20
CA GLY A 201 -7.44 2.27 -2.54
C GLY A 201 -6.83 3.08 -3.69
N ILE A 202 -7.64 3.69 -4.56
CA ILE A 202 -7.21 4.58 -5.66
C ILE A 202 -6.40 5.78 -5.15
N VAL A 203 -6.61 6.25 -3.91
CA VAL A 203 -5.89 7.40 -3.35
C VAL A 203 -4.37 7.19 -3.28
N SER A 204 -3.91 5.93 -3.33
CA SER A 204 -2.50 5.61 -3.40
C SER A 204 -1.81 6.11 -4.67
N GLU A 205 -2.56 6.33 -5.75
CA GLU A 205 -2.06 6.92 -6.99
C GLU A 205 -1.69 8.41 -6.81
N ASN A 206 -2.31 9.06 -5.82
CA ASN A 206 -2.02 10.41 -5.38
C ASN A 206 -1.06 10.47 -4.18
N GLU A 207 -0.27 9.44 -3.98
CA GLU A 207 0.74 9.34 -2.90
C GLU A 207 0.16 9.45 -1.48
N ALA A 208 -1.15 9.22 -1.29
CA ALA A 208 -1.79 9.18 0.02
C ALA A 208 -1.34 7.95 0.82
N GLU A 209 -1.01 8.16 2.09
CA GLU A 209 -0.87 7.12 3.08
C GLU A 209 -2.21 7.02 3.85
N ILE A 210 -2.81 5.83 3.93
CA ILE A 210 -3.97 5.60 4.79
C ILE A 210 -3.44 5.48 6.22
N TYR A 211 -3.83 6.42 7.07
CA TYR A 211 -3.41 6.43 8.46
C TYR A 211 -4.30 5.51 9.30
N GLN A 212 -5.61 5.68 9.21
CA GLN A 212 -6.55 4.93 10.04
C GLN A 212 -7.94 4.86 9.41
N TYR A 213 -8.65 3.77 9.67
CA TYR A 213 -10.09 3.63 9.45
C TYR A 213 -10.80 3.71 10.79
N VAL A 214 -11.83 4.55 10.91
CA VAL A 214 -12.60 4.76 12.14
C VAL A 214 -14.09 4.67 11.82
N GLY A 215 -14.66 3.48 11.90
CA GLY A 215 -16.06 3.25 11.50
C GLY A 215 -16.26 3.46 10.00
N ASP A 216 -16.95 4.50 9.62
CA ASP A 216 -17.23 4.95 8.26
C ASP A 216 -16.36 6.14 7.82
N GLU A 217 -15.46 6.58 8.70
CA GLU A 217 -14.47 7.60 8.43
C GLU A 217 -13.11 6.98 8.09
N VAL A 218 -12.37 7.62 7.20
CA VAL A 218 -10.98 7.30 6.91
C VAL A 218 -10.11 8.55 7.03
N ILE A 219 -8.93 8.36 7.58
CA ILE A 219 -7.94 9.42 7.74
C ILE A 219 -6.79 9.14 6.78
N LEU A 220 -6.60 10.03 5.82
CA LEU A 220 -5.47 10.02 4.90
C LEU A 220 -4.41 11.01 5.37
N THR A 221 -3.16 10.73 5.03
CA THR A 221 -2.06 11.66 5.31
C THR A 221 -1.02 11.63 4.20
N TRP A 222 -0.37 12.76 4.01
CA TRP A 222 0.78 12.93 3.11
C TRP A 222 1.93 13.57 3.84
N LYS A 223 3.16 13.28 3.42
CA LYS A 223 4.23 14.26 3.64
C LYS A 223 3.85 15.54 2.93
N HIS A 224 4.16 16.66 3.52
CA HIS A 224 3.72 17.96 3.02
C HIS A 224 4.03 18.17 1.53
N GLU A 225 5.27 17.90 1.11
CA GLU A 225 5.70 18.08 -0.29
C GLU A 225 4.98 17.13 -1.26
N ASP A 226 4.77 15.87 -0.84
CA ASP A 226 4.11 14.86 -1.66
C ASP A 226 2.62 15.20 -1.88
N GLY A 227 1.94 15.74 -0.85
CA GLY A 227 0.54 16.13 -0.95
C GLY A 227 0.30 17.42 -1.73
N LEU A 228 1.25 18.36 -1.71
CA LEU A 228 1.17 19.59 -2.53
C LEU A 228 1.52 19.35 -4.00
N ARG A 229 2.37 18.36 -4.28
CA ARG A 229 2.80 18.04 -5.65
C ARG A 229 1.59 17.80 -6.55
N ASN A 230 1.43 18.62 -7.58
CA ASN A 230 0.31 18.54 -8.54
C ASN A 230 -1.08 18.55 -7.88
N GLY A 231 -1.21 19.06 -6.65
CA GLY A 231 -2.47 19.02 -5.92
C GLY A 231 -2.90 17.61 -5.47
N ASN A 232 -1.95 16.69 -5.28
CA ASN A 232 -2.22 15.28 -4.94
C ASN A 232 -3.25 15.12 -3.80
N CYS A 233 -3.19 15.97 -2.76
CA CYS A 233 -4.14 15.85 -1.65
C CYS A 233 -5.58 16.21 -2.05
N LEU A 234 -5.80 17.06 -3.05
CA LEU A 234 -7.13 17.34 -3.59
C LEU A 234 -7.54 16.28 -4.63
N ASN A 235 -6.64 15.92 -5.53
CA ASN A 235 -6.88 14.90 -6.54
C ASN A 235 -7.30 13.55 -5.93
N ALA A 236 -6.74 13.19 -4.78
CA ALA A 236 -7.12 11.96 -4.08
C ALA A 236 -8.63 11.90 -3.76
N PHE A 237 -9.22 13.01 -3.30
CA PHE A 237 -10.66 13.07 -3.03
C PHE A 237 -11.47 12.97 -4.32
N TYR A 238 -11.08 13.71 -5.36
CA TYR A 238 -11.84 13.73 -6.62
C TYR A 238 -11.73 12.42 -7.39
N HIS A 239 -10.57 11.76 -7.43
CA HIS A 239 -10.43 10.44 -8.03
C HIS A 239 -11.28 9.38 -7.30
N PHE A 240 -11.33 9.46 -5.97
CA PHE A 240 -12.21 8.59 -5.20
C PHE A 240 -13.69 8.86 -5.50
N LYS A 241 -14.11 10.12 -5.53
CA LYS A 241 -15.48 10.54 -5.89
C LYS A 241 -15.84 10.06 -7.30
N GLU A 242 -14.95 10.24 -8.26
CA GLU A 242 -15.14 9.80 -9.65
C GLU A 242 -15.31 8.28 -9.73
N LEU A 243 -14.46 7.51 -9.04
CA LEU A 243 -14.58 6.05 -9.00
C LEU A 243 -15.91 5.59 -8.39
N LEU A 244 -16.38 6.24 -7.32
CA LEU A 244 -17.69 5.95 -6.74
C LEU A 244 -18.82 6.27 -7.73
N SER A 245 -18.70 7.38 -8.48
CA SER A 245 -19.65 7.75 -9.53
C SER A 245 -19.68 6.74 -10.68
N GLN A 246 -18.53 6.30 -11.16
CA GLN A 246 -18.41 5.26 -12.18
C GLN A 246 -19.00 3.91 -11.73
N ARG A 247 -19.03 3.66 -10.43
CA ARG A 247 -19.61 2.46 -9.82
C ARG A 247 -20.98 2.67 -9.21
N ALA A 248 -21.66 3.78 -9.52
CA ALA A 248 -22.95 4.13 -8.95
C ALA A 248 -24.00 3.03 -9.12
N ASP A 249 -24.07 2.41 -10.30
CA ASP A 249 -25.01 1.33 -10.61
C ASP A 249 -24.76 0.10 -9.75
N TYR A 250 -23.49 -0.27 -9.53
CA TYR A 250 -23.13 -1.37 -8.63
C TYR A 250 -23.61 -1.12 -7.19
N TYR A 251 -23.41 0.10 -6.68
CA TYR A 251 -23.86 0.46 -5.34
C TYR A 251 -25.37 0.51 -5.23
N GLU A 252 -26.05 1.07 -6.24
CA GLU A 252 -27.50 1.13 -6.29
C GLU A 252 -28.14 -0.27 -6.35
N GLU A 253 -27.66 -1.14 -7.23
CA GLU A 253 -28.15 -2.51 -7.37
C GLU A 253 -27.96 -3.33 -6.09
N LYS A 254 -26.78 -3.22 -5.47
CA LYS A 254 -26.41 -4.05 -4.33
C LYS A 254 -26.92 -3.53 -2.99
N TYR A 255 -26.90 -2.20 -2.80
CA TYR A 255 -27.14 -1.55 -1.52
C TYR A 255 -28.35 -0.61 -1.53
N GLN A 256 -28.94 -0.32 -2.69
CA GLN A 256 -30.01 0.66 -2.86
C GLN A 256 -29.63 2.03 -2.28
N CYS A 257 -28.38 2.40 -2.46
CA CYS A 257 -27.85 3.71 -2.12
C CYS A 257 -26.60 4.02 -2.95
N LYS A 258 -26.35 5.30 -3.15
CA LYS A 258 -25.10 5.82 -3.76
C LYS A 258 -24.28 6.43 -2.64
N PRO A 259 -23.14 5.82 -2.27
CA PRO A 259 -22.32 6.37 -1.20
C PRO A 259 -21.77 7.74 -1.58
N PHE A 260 -21.90 8.68 -0.66
CA PHE A 260 -21.42 10.04 -0.83
C PHE A 260 -20.56 10.44 0.35
N PHE A 261 -19.34 10.87 0.09
CA PHE A 261 -18.38 11.22 1.11
C PHE A 261 -18.10 12.71 1.13
N LYS A 262 -17.81 13.23 2.31
CA LYS A 262 -17.35 14.60 2.53
C LYS A 262 -15.99 14.59 3.18
N ALA A 263 -15.17 15.60 2.86
CA ALA A 263 -13.81 15.64 3.37
C ALA A 263 -13.38 17.01 3.90
N GLY A 264 -12.50 16.98 4.90
CA GLY A 264 -11.86 18.15 5.45
C GLY A 264 -10.34 18.00 5.48
N LEU A 265 -9.60 19.03 5.02
CA LEU A 265 -8.15 19.00 4.97
C LEU A 265 -7.50 20.14 5.74
N HIS A 266 -6.37 19.82 6.34
CA HIS A 266 -5.48 20.80 6.94
C HIS A 266 -4.02 20.34 6.86
N ALA A 267 -3.10 21.30 6.80
CA ALA A 267 -1.66 21.07 6.82
C ALA A 267 -1.00 21.75 8.02
N GLY A 268 -0.03 21.10 8.60
CA GLY A 268 0.75 21.67 9.68
C GLY A 268 1.80 20.71 10.23
N ILE A 269 2.40 21.09 11.35
CA ILE A 269 3.39 20.28 12.06
C ILE A 269 2.64 19.33 13.00
N VAL A 270 3.09 18.08 13.03
CA VAL A 270 2.65 17.03 13.95
C VAL A 270 3.86 16.33 14.52
N THR A 271 3.75 15.90 15.77
CA THR A 271 4.76 15.03 16.38
C THR A 271 4.39 13.58 16.11
N VAL A 272 5.30 12.85 15.47
CA VAL A 272 5.16 11.44 15.12
C VAL A 272 5.95 10.61 16.12
N THR A 273 5.32 9.58 16.67
CA THR A 273 5.96 8.66 17.62
C THR A 273 5.35 7.26 17.55
N GLU A 274 6.13 6.26 17.94
CA GLU A 274 5.62 4.91 18.19
C GLU A 274 4.96 4.88 19.58
N VAL A 275 3.74 4.34 19.65
CA VAL A 275 2.99 4.21 20.90
C VAL A 275 2.56 2.76 21.12
N GLY A 276 2.34 2.41 22.38
CA GLY A 276 1.79 1.13 22.81
C GLY A 276 2.85 0.07 23.12
N LYS A 277 2.52 -0.84 24.05
CA LYS A 277 3.37 -1.96 24.48
C LYS A 277 2.93 -3.28 23.86
N HIS A 278 1.63 -3.58 23.88
CA HIS A 278 1.08 -4.85 23.38
C HIS A 278 0.65 -4.75 21.91
N LYS A 279 0.18 -3.59 21.50
CA LYS A 279 -0.11 -3.22 20.12
C LYS A 279 0.67 -1.95 19.83
N LYS A 280 1.60 -2.01 18.89
CA LYS A 280 2.40 -0.87 18.48
C LYS A 280 1.79 -0.18 17.29
N GLU A 281 1.63 1.13 17.37
CA GLU A 281 1.11 1.97 16.30
C GLU A 281 1.98 3.22 16.15
N ILE A 282 1.99 3.78 14.94
CA ILE A 282 2.55 5.10 14.69
C ILE A 282 1.43 6.10 14.95
N ALA A 283 1.62 6.95 15.96
CA ALA A 283 0.67 7.99 16.33
C ALA A 283 1.14 9.37 15.89
N TYR A 284 0.19 10.19 15.44
CA TYR A 284 0.40 11.59 15.13
C TYR A 284 -0.27 12.44 16.20
N HIS A 285 0.52 13.26 16.87
CA HIS A 285 0.05 14.17 17.91
C HIS A 285 0.19 15.61 17.44
N GLY A 286 -0.78 16.44 17.77
CA GLY A 286 -0.75 17.89 17.47
C GLY A 286 -2.10 18.45 17.07
N ASP A 287 -2.18 19.77 17.02
CA ASP A 287 -3.41 20.49 16.67
C ASP A 287 -3.80 20.28 15.19
N THR A 288 -2.84 19.99 14.33
CA THR A 288 -3.04 19.83 12.89
C THR A 288 -4.06 18.74 12.55
N ILE A 289 -3.93 17.55 13.15
CA ILE A 289 -4.86 16.44 12.89
C ILE A 289 -6.26 16.75 13.41
N ASN A 290 -6.34 17.36 14.61
CA ASN A 290 -7.60 17.77 15.21
C ASN A 290 -8.30 18.88 14.39
N THR A 291 -7.52 19.79 13.81
CA THR A 291 -8.05 20.86 12.94
C THR A 291 -8.65 20.27 11.68
N ALA A 292 -7.98 19.31 11.02
CA ALA A 292 -8.50 18.62 9.84
C ALA A 292 -9.85 17.92 10.13
N ALA A 293 -9.94 17.19 11.26
CA ALA A 293 -11.18 16.54 11.70
C ALA A 293 -12.33 17.53 11.88
N ARG A 294 -12.04 18.70 12.53
CA ARG A 294 -13.05 19.73 12.75
C ARG A 294 -13.49 20.41 11.47
N ILE A 295 -12.59 20.59 10.50
CA ILE A 295 -12.92 21.12 9.18
C ILE A 295 -13.87 20.15 8.46
N GLN A 296 -13.62 18.85 8.54
CA GLN A 296 -14.53 17.84 7.97
C GLN A 296 -15.92 17.93 8.60
N GLY A 297 -16.02 18.06 9.95
CA GLY A 297 -17.28 18.22 10.64
C GLY A 297 -18.11 19.41 10.17
N MET A 298 -17.47 20.49 9.66
CA MET A 298 -18.15 21.67 9.14
C MET A 298 -18.76 21.48 7.73
N CYS A 299 -18.41 20.40 7.03
CA CYS A 299 -18.91 20.15 5.66
C CYS A 299 -20.43 20.11 5.57
N ASN A 300 -21.11 19.62 6.61
CA ASN A 300 -22.57 19.59 6.67
C ASN A 300 -23.17 20.99 6.87
N ASP A 301 -22.60 21.78 7.77
CA ASP A 301 -23.09 23.11 8.09
C ASP A 301 -22.99 24.07 6.89
N TYR A 302 -21.91 23.93 6.12
CA TYR A 302 -21.69 24.73 4.90
C TYR A 302 -22.27 24.09 3.62
N ASN A 303 -22.86 22.91 3.72
CA ASN A 303 -23.33 22.12 2.57
C ASN A 303 -22.26 22.00 1.46
N LYS A 304 -21.02 21.71 1.86
CA LYS A 304 -19.88 21.51 0.95
C LYS A 304 -19.35 20.10 1.05
N GLU A 305 -18.80 19.62 -0.07
CA GLU A 305 -18.21 18.26 -0.12
C GLU A 305 -16.77 18.25 0.38
N LEU A 306 -16.02 19.32 0.11
CA LEU A 306 -14.61 19.44 0.43
C LEU A 306 -14.31 20.82 0.99
N LEU A 307 -13.85 20.83 2.23
CA LEU A 307 -13.38 22.04 2.91
C LEU A 307 -11.89 21.93 3.24
N ILE A 308 -11.17 23.02 3.07
CA ILE A 308 -9.76 23.11 3.42
C ILE A 308 -9.48 24.40 4.21
N SER A 309 -8.41 24.40 5.00
CA SER A 309 -7.92 25.62 5.60
C SER A 309 -7.29 26.53 4.54
N LYS A 310 -7.46 27.85 4.67
CA LYS A 310 -6.82 28.84 3.81
C LYS A 310 -5.30 28.71 3.82
N SER A 311 -4.72 28.41 4.98
CA SER A 311 -3.27 28.17 5.11
C SER A 311 -2.76 26.99 4.27
N LEU A 312 -3.60 25.98 3.98
CA LEU A 312 -3.28 24.93 3.01
C LEU A 312 -3.52 25.42 1.59
N LYS A 313 -4.66 26.08 1.31
CA LYS A 313 -5.00 26.63 0.00
C LYS A 313 -3.88 27.50 -0.56
N ASP A 314 -3.31 28.40 0.27
CA ASP A 314 -2.26 29.33 -0.16
C ASP A 314 -0.91 28.64 -0.50
N GLN A 315 -0.77 27.35 -0.23
CA GLN A 315 0.40 26.54 -0.55
C GLN A 315 0.15 25.60 -1.75
N LEU A 316 -1.09 25.45 -2.18
CA LEU A 316 -1.46 24.59 -3.30
C LEU A 316 -1.21 25.28 -4.66
N PRO A 317 -0.87 24.49 -5.70
CA PRO A 317 -0.81 25.05 -7.06
C PRO A 317 -2.22 25.47 -7.53
N GLU A 318 -2.31 26.54 -8.27
CA GLU A 318 -3.58 27.09 -8.79
C GLU A 318 -4.12 26.31 -10.02
N ASN A 319 -3.92 25.01 -10.10
CA ASN A 319 -4.25 24.25 -11.30
C ASN A 319 -5.51 23.38 -11.10
N GLY A 320 -6.54 23.61 -11.92
CA GLY A 320 -7.70 22.71 -12.07
C GLY A 320 -8.73 22.76 -10.93
N PHE A 321 -8.56 23.63 -9.93
CA PHE A 321 -9.48 23.75 -8.80
C PHE A 321 -9.99 25.19 -8.65
N ALA A 322 -11.29 25.32 -8.36
CA ALA A 322 -11.88 26.58 -7.94
C ALA A 322 -12.03 26.58 -6.41
N PHE A 323 -11.71 27.73 -5.81
CA PHE A 323 -11.79 27.94 -4.36
C PHE A 323 -12.78 29.04 -4.05
N GLU A 324 -13.72 28.76 -3.14
CA GLU A 324 -14.66 29.75 -2.63
C GLU A 324 -14.32 30.04 -1.16
N ASP A 325 -14.21 31.31 -0.82
CA ASP A 325 -13.90 31.75 0.55
C ASP A 325 -15.13 31.56 1.45
N MET A 326 -14.97 30.81 2.54
CA MET A 326 -16.04 30.50 3.49
C MET A 326 -15.94 31.35 4.76
N GLY A 327 -14.92 32.22 4.87
CA GLY A 327 -14.67 33.06 6.03
C GLY A 327 -13.93 32.37 7.16
N SER A 328 -13.76 33.10 8.25
CA SER A 328 -13.12 32.61 9.48
C SER A 328 -14.15 32.06 10.44
N ILE A 329 -13.88 30.88 10.99
CA ILE A 329 -14.77 30.21 11.94
C ILE A 329 -14.04 29.81 13.20
N PRO A 330 -14.69 29.94 14.37
CA PRO A 330 -14.19 29.37 15.60
C PRO A 330 -14.35 27.84 15.57
N LEU A 331 -13.24 27.13 15.63
CA LEU A 331 -13.29 25.67 15.79
C LEU A 331 -13.30 25.31 17.28
N LYS A 332 -14.18 24.39 17.67
CA LYS A 332 -14.35 23.97 19.08
C LYS A 332 -13.00 23.59 19.72
N GLY A 333 -12.64 24.29 20.82
CA GLY A 333 -11.41 24.04 21.56
C GLY A 333 -10.14 24.62 20.91
N LYS A 334 -10.25 25.51 19.94
CA LYS A 334 -9.16 26.30 19.39
C LYS A 334 -9.27 27.76 19.89
N GLN A 335 -8.14 28.38 20.22
CA GLN A 335 -8.14 29.80 20.67
C GLN A 335 -8.23 30.78 19.49
N SER A 336 -7.74 30.34 18.29
CA SER A 336 -7.75 31.17 17.08
C SER A 336 -8.76 30.58 16.07
N GLU A 337 -9.45 31.50 15.39
CA GLU A 337 -10.30 31.16 14.24
C GLU A 337 -9.48 30.54 13.11
N VAL A 338 -10.10 29.67 12.36
CA VAL A 338 -9.52 29.06 11.15
C VAL A 338 -10.30 29.55 9.94
N HIS A 339 -9.59 30.15 9.00
CA HIS A 339 -10.18 30.59 7.75
C HIS A 339 -10.32 29.40 6.79
N LEU A 340 -11.52 29.18 6.27
CA LEU A 340 -11.87 28.04 5.43
C LEU A 340 -12.09 28.45 3.98
N CYS A 341 -11.81 27.52 3.09
CA CYS A 341 -12.19 27.57 1.69
C CYS A 341 -12.89 26.26 1.28
N SER A 342 -13.95 26.37 0.50
CA SER A 342 -14.47 25.19 -0.20
C SER A 342 -13.71 24.99 -1.51
N VAL A 343 -13.63 23.74 -1.95
CA VAL A 343 -12.94 23.36 -3.18
C VAL A 343 -13.93 22.71 -4.13
N SER A 344 -13.85 23.05 -5.41
CA SER A 344 -14.55 22.36 -6.50
C SER A 344 -13.58 22.10 -7.64
N SER A 345 -13.69 20.94 -8.30
CA SER A 345 -12.93 20.65 -9.51
C SER A 345 -13.54 21.38 -10.70
N GLN A 346 -12.72 21.93 -11.58
CA GLN A 346 -13.15 22.58 -12.82
C GLN A 346 -13.33 21.58 -13.97
N ASP A 347 -12.79 20.37 -13.86
CA ASP A 347 -12.73 19.36 -14.93
C ASP A 347 -13.70 18.18 -14.72
N ILE A 348 -14.56 18.20 -13.70
CA ILE A 348 -15.53 17.12 -13.38
C ILE A 348 -16.96 17.68 -13.31
#